data_80eba3308cbb595d0d57ec7060faf076
#
_entry.id   80eba3308cbb595d0d57ec7060faf076
#
_cell.length_a   1.000
_cell.length_b   1.000
_cell.length_c   1.000
_cell.angle_alpha   90.00
_cell.angle_beta   90.00
_cell.angle_gamma   90.00
#
_symmetry.space_group_name_H-M   'P 1'
#
loop_
_entity.id
_entity.type
_entity.pdbx_description
1 polymer ?
#
loop_
_entity_poly.entity_id
_entity_poly.type
_entity_poly.pdbx_seq_one_letter_code
_entity_poly.pdbx_strand_id
1 'polypeptide(L)'
;MALIPFDDRDGVIWMNGEMVDWRDARPHTLTHALHYGSQVFEGERAYGGTIFKSREHTQRLRSSCHYLDFDLPVSDEEMDSIKDMVLAANNIIDGYVRAFCWRGSEMMAISA
;
A
#
# COMPACT_ATOMS: atom_id res chain seq x y z
N MET A 1 -3.45 28.79 4.91
CA MET A 1 -2.66 28.01 3.93
C MET A 1 -3.49 26.84 3.43
N ALA A 2 -3.61 26.71 2.14
CA ALA A 2 -4.37 25.57 1.57
C ALA A 2 -3.54 24.31 1.66
N LEU A 3 -4.18 23.20 2.05
CA LEU A 3 -3.56 21.88 2.04
C LEU A 3 -3.44 21.39 0.58
N ILE A 4 -2.28 20.89 0.20
CA ILE A 4 -2.10 20.26 -1.11
C ILE A 4 -2.84 18.91 -1.07
N PRO A 5 -3.75 18.63 -2.01
CA PRO A 5 -4.43 17.33 -2.07
C PRO A 5 -3.44 16.18 -2.15
N PHE A 6 -3.76 15.05 -1.52
CA PHE A 6 -2.87 13.89 -1.50
C PHE A 6 -2.66 13.27 -2.89
N ASP A 7 -3.59 13.45 -3.82
CA ASP A 7 -3.46 12.93 -5.18
C ASP A 7 -2.71 13.87 -6.13
N ASP A 8 -2.31 15.05 -5.65
CA ASP A 8 -1.64 16.08 -6.46
C ASP A 8 -0.29 16.43 -5.87
N ARG A 9 0.59 15.43 -5.77
CA ARG A 9 1.94 15.60 -5.21
C ARG A 9 2.97 14.96 -6.13
N ASP A 10 4.23 15.35 -5.94
CA ASP A 10 5.35 14.74 -6.65
C ASP A 10 5.80 13.48 -5.89
N GLY A 11 6.35 12.53 -6.62
CA GLY A 11 6.88 11.30 -6.07
C GLY A 11 6.39 10.08 -6.81
N VAL A 12 6.60 8.92 -6.19
CA VAL A 12 6.20 7.62 -6.76
C VAL A 12 5.51 6.77 -5.71
N ILE A 13 4.63 5.89 -6.19
CA ILE A 13 3.93 4.91 -5.37
C ILE A 13 4.17 3.54 -6.00
N TRP A 14 4.49 2.54 -5.19
CA TRP A 14 4.51 1.16 -5.68
C TRP A 14 3.08 0.66 -5.73
N MET A 15 2.65 0.22 -6.92
CA MET A 15 1.28 -0.22 -7.15
C MET A 15 1.26 -1.42 -8.08
N ASN A 16 0.76 -2.54 -7.59
CA ASN A 16 0.55 -3.77 -8.38
C ASN A 16 1.81 -4.24 -9.14
N GLY A 17 2.95 -4.20 -8.47
CA GLY A 17 4.19 -4.75 -9.01
C GLY A 17 5.16 -3.75 -9.61
N GLU A 18 4.81 -2.46 -9.65
CA GLU A 18 5.70 -1.47 -10.25
C GLU A 18 5.61 -0.10 -9.56
N MET A 19 6.66 0.69 -9.73
CA MET A 19 6.64 2.10 -9.32
C MET A 19 5.89 2.91 -10.37
N VAL A 20 4.86 3.65 -9.93
CA VAL A 20 4.10 4.55 -10.81
C VAL A 20 4.24 5.97 -10.28
N ASP A 21 4.11 6.95 -11.18
CA ASP A 21 4.08 8.33 -10.77
C ASP A 21 2.92 8.57 -9.81
N TRP A 22 3.18 9.38 -8.78
CA TRP A 22 2.22 9.63 -7.69
C TRP A 22 0.82 9.98 -8.21
N ARG A 23 0.75 10.87 -9.20
CA ARG A 23 -0.53 11.33 -9.76
C ARG A 23 -1.26 10.28 -10.61
N ASP A 24 -0.54 9.24 -11.03
CA ASP A 24 -1.09 8.17 -11.87
C ASP A 24 -1.51 6.93 -11.07
N ALA A 25 -1.25 6.91 -9.76
CA ALA A 25 -1.61 5.79 -8.90
C ALA A 25 -3.09 5.84 -8.54
N ARG A 26 -3.93 5.38 -9.48
CA ARG A 26 -5.40 5.48 -9.39
C ARG A 26 -6.05 4.14 -9.64
N PRO A 27 -7.00 3.73 -8.81
CA PRO A 27 -7.82 2.56 -9.08
C PRO A 27 -8.98 2.90 -10.04
N HIS A 28 -9.53 1.89 -10.66
CA HIS A 28 -10.75 2.04 -11.45
C HIS A 28 -11.96 2.25 -10.53
N THR A 29 -12.97 2.98 -11.01
CA THR A 29 -14.20 3.26 -10.28
C THR A 29 -14.93 1.97 -9.84
N LEU A 30 -14.80 0.89 -10.60
CA LEU A 30 -15.40 -0.41 -10.28
C LEU A 30 -14.47 -1.32 -9.46
N THR A 31 -13.48 -0.76 -8.81
CA THR A 31 -12.66 -1.50 -7.85
C THR A 31 -13.55 -1.98 -6.68
N HIS A 32 -13.53 -3.27 -6.42
CA HIS A 32 -14.39 -3.90 -5.39
C HIS A 32 -14.27 -3.19 -4.03
N ALA A 33 -13.06 -2.84 -3.63
CA ALA A 33 -12.81 -2.19 -2.35
C ALA A 33 -13.50 -0.83 -2.20
N LEU A 34 -13.70 -0.10 -3.30
CA LEU A 34 -14.39 1.19 -3.27
C LEU A 34 -15.89 1.04 -2.97
N HIS A 35 -16.46 -0.12 -3.27
CA HIS A 35 -17.90 -0.38 -3.09
C HIS A 35 -18.20 -1.16 -1.81
N TYR A 36 -17.30 -2.03 -1.40
CA TYR A 36 -17.55 -2.96 -0.29
C TYR A 36 -16.54 -2.82 0.85
N GLY A 37 -15.57 -1.92 0.74
CA GLY A 37 -14.58 -1.71 1.79
C GLY A 37 -13.61 -2.88 1.97
N SER A 38 -13.42 -3.71 0.95
CA SER A 38 -12.58 -4.92 1.01
C SER A 38 -11.11 -4.58 0.87
N GLN A 39 -10.56 -3.92 1.88
CA GLN A 39 -9.15 -3.55 1.94
C GLN A 39 -8.63 -3.63 3.37
N VAL A 40 -7.32 -3.79 3.48
CA VAL A 40 -6.59 -3.81 4.74
C VAL A 40 -5.33 -2.97 4.59
N PHE A 41 -4.83 -2.42 5.70
CA PHE A 41 -3.62 -1.60 5.65
C PHE A 41 -2.81 -1.69 6.92
N GLU A 42 -1.55 -1.26 6.83
CA GLU A 42 -0.66 -1.03 7.96
C GLU A 42 -0.14 0.40 7.91
N GLY A 43 -0.06 1.04 9.07
CA GLY A 43 0.60 2.32 9.22
C GLY A 43 1.94 2.12 9.91
N GLU A 44 3.03 2.48 9.23
CA GLU A 44 4.39 2.22 9.69
C GLU A 44 5.19 3.52 9.71
N ARG A 45 6.22 3.55 10.55
CA ARG A 45 7.05 4.74 10.67
C ARG A 45 8.51 4.42 10.39
N ALA A 46 9.12 5.22 9.52
CA ALA A 46 10.55 5.16 9.25
C ALA A 46 11.28 6.23 10.06
N TYR A 47 12.40 5.84 10.65
CA TYR A 47 13.31 6.71 11.38
C TYR A 47 14.74 6.46 10.89
N GLY A 48 15.41 7.48 10.41
CA GLY A 48 16.78 7.33 9.91
C GLY A 48 16.89 6.35 8.74
N GLY A 49 15.86 6.25 7.89
CA GLY A 49 15.84 5.32 6.77
C GLY A 49 15.42 3.90 7.10
N THR A 50 15.11 3.59 8.36
CA THR A 50 14.72 2.26 8.81
C THR A 50 13.28 2.26 9.33
N ILE A 51 12.47 1.34 8.82
CA ILE A 51 11.08 1.19 9.27
C ILE A 51 11.06 0.40 10.58
N PHE A 52 10.46 0.99 11.61
CA PHE A 52 10.32 0.35 12.89
C PHE A 52 9.36 -0.84 12.79
N LYS A 53 9.85 -2.03 13.15
CA LYS A 53 9.10 -3.29 13.14
C LYS A 53 8.47 -3.62 11.78
N SER A 54 9.21 -3.39 10.70
CA SER A 54 8.73 -3.64 9.34
C SER A 54 8.20 -5.06 9.14
N ARG A 55 8.94 -6.08 9.58
CA ARG A 55 8.54 -7.48 9.43
C ARG A 55 7.25 -7.78 10.18
N GLU A 56 7.09 -7.29 11.39
CA GLU A 56 5.88 -7.50 12.19
C GLU A 56 4.66 -6.87 11.53
N HIS A 57 4.83 -5.68 10.95
CA HIS A 57 3.76 -5.03 10.18
C HIS A 57 3.43 -5.82 8.91
N THR A 58 4.43 -6.33 8.19
CA THR A 58 4.21 -7.18 7.01
C THR A 58 3.40 -8.42 7.38
N GLN A 59 3.76 -9.09 8.48
CA GLN A 59 3.06 -10.29 8.93
C GLN A 59 1.62 -9.98 9.32
N ARG A 60 1.37 -8.85 9.97
CA ARG A 60 0.01 -8.43 10.33
C ARG A 60 -0.80 -8.06 9.10
N LEU A 61 -0.19 -7.42 8.11
CA LEU A 61 -0.87 -7.15 6.83
C LEU A 61 -1.34 -8.45 6.18
N ARG A 62 -0.48 -9.47 6.15
CA ARG A 62 -0.82 -10.78 5.61
C ARG A 62 -1.97 -11.42 6.37
N SER A 63 -1.94 -11.37 7.70
CA SER A 63 -3.04 -11.88 8.53
C SER A 63 -4.34 -11.15 8.25
N SER A 64 -4.28 -9.83 8.09
CA SER A 64 -5.45 -9.00 7.79
C SER A 64 -6.06 -9.37 6.43
N CYS A 65 -5.22 -9.65 5.42
CA CYS A 65 -5.70 -10.14 4.13
C CYS A 65 -6.49 -11.43 4.29
N HIS A 66 -5.98 -12.37 5.08
CA HIS A 66 -6.68 -13.65 5.31
C HIS A 66 -8.04 -13.45 5.98
N TYR A 67 -8.19 -12.47 6.87
CA TYR A 67 -9.49 -12.16 7.48
C TYR A 67 -10.52 -11.70 6.46
N LEU A 68 -10.09 -11.11 5.36
CA LEU A 68 -10.97 -10.73 4.25
C LEU A 68 -10.97 -11.75 3.11
N ASP A 69 -10.39 -12.92 3.36
CA ASP A 69 -10.40 -14.07 2.44
C ASP A 69 -9.68 -13.78 1.12
N PHE A 70 -8.56 -13.09 1.17
CA PHE A 70 -7.68 -12.97 0.02
C PHE A 70 -6.20 -12.97 0.48
N ASP A 71 -5.30 -13.18 -0.47
CA ASP A 71 -3.88 -13.33 -0.20
C ASP A 71 -3.11 -12.05 -0.48
N LEU A 72 -2.09 -11.77 0.34
CA LEU A 72 -1.09 -10.78 0.01
C LEU A 72 -0.21 -11.36 -1.11
N PRO A 73 -0.14 -10.73 -2.29
CA PRO A 73 0.46 -11.36 -3.48
C PRO A 73 1.99 -11.33 -3.53
N VAL A 74 2.65 -11.01 -2.45
CA VAL A 74 4.11 -10.98 -2.34
C VAL A 74 4.54 -11.69 -1.07
N SER A 75 5.80 -12.16 -1.02
CA SER A 75 6.37 -12.74 0.19
C SER A 75 6.65 -11.66 1.24
N ASP A 76 6.92 -12.10 2.47
CA ASP A 76 7.27 -11.16 3.55
C ASP A 76 8.57 -10.40 3.20
N GLU A 77 9.55 -11.10 2.65
CA GLU A 77 10.82 -10.49 2.24
C GLU A 77 10.63 -9.48 1.12
N GLU A 78 9.79 -9.80 0.15
CA GLU A 78 9.47 -8.88 -0.95
C GLU A 78 8.74 -7.63 -0.44
N MET A 79 7.77 -7.80 0.46
CA MET A 79 7.03 -6.68 1.03
C MET A 79 7.96 -5.74 1.81
N ASP A 80 8.85 -6.30 2.62
CA ASP A 80 9.82 -5.50 3.36
C ASP A 80 10.74 -4.72 2.41
N SER A 81 11.21 -5.36 1.34
CA SER A 81 12.04 -4.71 0.31
C SER A 81 11.30 -3.61 -0.43
N ILE A 82 10.04 -3.84 -0.78
CA ILE A 82 9.20 -2.85 -1.47
C ILE A 82 9.08 -1.59 -0.63
N LYS A 83 8.84 -1.72 0.66
CA LYS A 83 8.72 -0.57 1.57
C LYS A 83 10.01 0.25 1.60
N ASP A 84 11.16 -0.42 1.67
CA ASP A 84 12.46 0.26 1.65
C ASP A 84 12.71 0.95 0.30
N MET A 85 12.34 0.31 -0.81
CA MET A 85 12.46 0.89 -2.15
C MET A 85 11.61 2.15 -2.31
N VAL A 86 10.40 2.14 -1.78
CA VAL A 86 9.48 3.30 -1.85
C VAL A 86 10.07 4.49 -1.08
N LEU A 87 10.62 4.26 0.11
CA LEU A 87 11.29 5.31 0.88
C LEU A 87 12.46 5.90 0.10
N ALA A 88 13.32 5.04 -0.43
CA ALA A 88 14.50 5.47 -1.19
C ALA A 88 14.12 6.25 -2.45
N ALA A 89 13.13 5.75 -3.19
CA ALA A 89 12.68 6.38 -4.44
C ALA A 89 12.06 7.77 -4.21
N ASN A 90 11.53 8.03 -3.02
CA ASN A 90 10.95 9.33 -2.66
C ASN A 90 11.90 10.20 -1.83
N ASN A 91 13.14 9.74 -1.59
CA ASN A 91 14.13 10.45 -0.78
C ASN A 91 13.65 10.74 0.64
N ILE A 92 12.92 9.80 1.24
CA ILE A 92 12.37 9.95 2.59
C ILE A 92 13.22 9.13 3.57
N ILE A 93 13.71 9.81 4.60
CA ILE A 93 14.50 9.20 5.68
C ILE A 93 13.64 9.02 6.93
N ASP A 94 12.85 10.03 7.26
CA ASP A 94 11.90 10.00 8.36
C ASP A 94 10.51 10.23 7.79
N GLY A 95 9.59 9.29 7.97
CA GLY A 95 8.27 9.44 7.40
C GLY A 95 7.33 8.30 7.71
N TYR A 96 6.13 8.43 7.20
CA TYR A 96 5.05 7.46 7.33
C TYR A 96 4.98 6.58 6.09
N VAL A 97 4.88 5.27 6.30
CA VAL A 97 4.71 4.28 5.23
C VAL A 97 3.36 3.61 5.41
N ARG A 98 2.59 3.57 4.35
CA ARG A 98 1.29 2.90 4.34
C ARG A 98 1.30 1.79 3.31
N ALA A 99 1.39 0.56 3.78
CA ALA A 99 1.23 -0.63 2.95
C ALA A 99 -0.22 -1.07 3.02
N PHE A 100 -0.83 -1.35 1.88
CA PHE A 100 -2.22 -1.79 1.88
C PHE A 100 -2.50 -2.73 0.72
N CYS A 101 -3.55 -3.54 0.90
CA CYS A 101 -3.98 -4.51 -0.07
C CYS A 101 -5.49 -4.45 -0.21
N TRP A 102 -5.98 -4.52 -1.45
CA TRP A 102 -7.41 -4.38 -1.71
C TRP A 102 -7.87 -5.34 -2.81
N ARG A 103 -9.15 -5.69 -2.79
CA ARG A 103 -9.75 -6.39 -3.92
C ARG A 103 -9.90 -5.42 -5.09
N GLY A 104 -9.42 -5.83 -6.24
CA GLY A 104 -9.37 -5.00 -7.44
C GLY A 104 -10.68 -4.96 -8.22
N SER A 105 -10.53 -4.74 -9.53
CA SER A 105 -11.66 -4.54 -10.45
C SER A 105 -12.01 -5.78 -11.28
N GLU A 106 -11.46 -6.94 -10.94
CA GLU A 106 -11.67 -8.18 -11.68
C GLU A 106 -13.09 -8.71 -11.53
N MET A 107 -13.72 -8.46 -10.38
CA MET A 107 -15.06 -8.93 -10.07
C MET A 107 -15.78 -7.92 -9.16
N MET A 108 -17.05 -7.64 -9.43
CA MET A 108 -17.87 -6.66 -8.70
C MET A 108 -19.03 -7.31 -7.93
N ALA A 109 -18.89 -8.54 -7.49
CA ALA A 109 -19.88 -9.23 -6.67
C ALA A 109 -19.45 -9.25 -5.21
N ILE A 110 -20.39 -9.30 -4.29
CA ILE A 110 -20.11 -9.36 -2.85
C ILE A 110 -19.19 -10.53 -2.51
N SER A 111 -19.35 -11.65 -3.20
CA SER A 111 -18.60 -12.87 -2.98
C SER A 111 -17.32 -12.99 -3.84
N ALA A 112 -16.85 -11.88 -4.37
CA ALA A 112 -15.67 -11.89 -5.23
C ALA A 112 -14.41 -12.40 -4.53
#